data_476151c609eba2c82a06de904ced55df
#
_entry.id   476151c609eba2c82a06de904ced55df
#
_cell.length_a   1.000
_cell.length_b   1.000
_cell.length_c   1.000
_cell.angle_alpha   90.00
_cell.angle_beta   90.00
_cell.angle_gamma   90.00
#
_symmetry.space_group_name_H-M   'P 1'
#
loop_
_entity.id
_entity.type
_entity.pdbx_description
1 polymer ?
#
loop_
_entity_poly.entity_id
_entity_poly.type
_entity_poly.pdbx_seq_one_letter_code
_entity_poly.pdbx_strand_id
1 'polypeptide(L)'
;MHKQVRNFLNKTKNQFPQNFKNKKVLSIGSFKVNGSEKDFFESCDYTGLDLGPGPGVDVVCPANKYDAPDGAFDVIVSCECWEHNPYYKESIINAIRMLKSGGFFVWSCASTGRPVHGTTTQDSIDIKAGVTAQGNTVSDWISMPNVTRQDWDNEYYRNINTFDIASVVDMEKNFSRYMFEYDNKHCDLYFWGIKR
;
A
#
# COMPACT_ATOMS: atom_id res chain seq x y z
N MET A 1 -9.30 -8.15 1.55
CA MET A 1 -9.70 -7.00 0.68
C MET A 1 -11.20 -6.78 0.77
N HIS A 2 -11.64 -5.61 1.19
CA HIS A 2 -13.03 -5.23 1.39
C HIS A 2 -13.78 -4.99 0.06
N LYS A 3 -15.13 -5.00 0.11
CA LYS A 3 -15.98 -4.76 -1.07
C LYS A 3 -15.71 -3.41 -1.73
N GLN A 4 -15.46 -2.37 -0.93
CA GLN A 4 -15.19 -1.01 -1.40
C GLN A 4 -13.91 -0.94 -2.24
N VAL A 5 -12.83 -1.59 -1.76
CA VAL A 5 -11.57 -1.69 -2.48
C VAL A 5 -11.74 -2.45 -3.81
N ARG A 6 -12.52 -3.55 -3.79
CA ARG A 6 -12.86 -4.28 -5.03
C ARG A 6 -13.63 -3.39 -6.03
N ASN A 7 -14.57 -2.57 -5.55
CA ASN A 7 -15.29 -1.62 -6.39
C ASN A 7 -14.36 -0.55 -6.97
N PHE A 8 -13.44 -0.03 -6.16
CA PHE A 8 -12.41 0.92 -6.61
C PHE A 8 -11.53 0.30 -7.70
N LEU A 9 -11.01 -0.91 -7.48
CA LEU A 9 -10.18 -1.60 -8.48
C LEU A 9 -10.96 -1.91 -9.77
N ASN A 10 -12.23 -2.31 -9.70
CA ASN A 10 -13.09 -2.50 -10.87
C ASN A 10 -13.31 -1.19 -11.63
N LYS A 11 -13.63 -0.09 -10.94
CA LYS A 11 -13.77 1.24 -11.52
C LYS A 11 -12.48 1.66 -12.24
N THR A 12 -11.34 1.47 -11.59
CA THR A 12 -10.02 1.79 -12.12
C THR A 12 -9.66 0.90 -13.32
N LYS A 13 -9.94 -0.41 -13.25
CA LYS A 13 -9.75 -1.34 -14.38
C LYS A 13 -10.60 -0.95 -15.59
N ASN A 14 -11.86 -0.55 -15.39
CA ASN A 14 -12.72 -0.09 -16.47
C ASN A 14 -12.21 1.21 -17.11
N GLN A 15 -11.63 2.10 -16.32
CA GLN A 15 -11.06 3.37 -16.79
C GLN A 15 -9.71 3.19 -17.51
N PHE A 16 -8.89 2.23 -17.07
CA PHE A 16 -7.52 2.00 -17.55
C PHE A 16 -7.27 0.51 -17.88
N PRO A 17 -8.07 -0.14 -18.72
CA PRO A 17 -8.01 -1.61 -18.92
C PRO A 17 -6.64 -2.09 -19.39
N GLN A 18 -5.89 -1.25 -20.12
CA GLN A 18 -4.55 -1.56 -20.62
C GLN A 18 -3.51 -1.78 -19.50
N ASN A 19 -3.77 -1.30 -18.27
CA ASN A 19 -2.86 -1.46 -17.13
C ASN A 19 -3.12 -2.77 -16.36
N PHE A 20 -4.18 -3.49 -16.69
CA PHE A 20 -4.57 -4.72 -15.99
C PHE A 20 -4.38 -5.98 -16.84
N LYS A 21 -3.72 -5.87 -18.00
CA LYS A 21 -3.49 -7.00 -18.90
C LYS A 21 -2.09 -6.95 -19.50
N ASN A 22 -1.41 -8.12 -19.54
CA ASN A 22 -0.09 -8.31 -20.16
C ASN A 22 0.96 -7.32 -19.56
N LYS A 23 0.99 -7.18 -18.25
CA LYS A 23 1.88 -6.27 -17.51
C LYS A 23 2.79 -7.02 -16.56
N LYS A 24 3.94 -6.43 -16.26
CA LYS A 24 4.76 -6.82 -15.13
C LYS A 24 4.29 -6.05 -13.89
N VAL A 25 3.75 -6.77 -12.91
CA VAL A 25 3.05 -6.21 -11.74
C VAL A 25 3.80 -6.55 -10.47
N LEU A 26 3.98 -5.56 -9.60
CA LEU A 26 4.36 -5.75 -8.20
C LEU A 26 3.15 -5.47 -7.32
N SER A 27 2.77 -6.42 -6.48
CA SER A 27 1.81 -6.20 -5.39
C SER A 27 2.54 -6.09 -4.07
N ILE A 28 2.32 -4.99 -3.35
CA ILE A 28 2.90 -4.73 -2.03
C ILE A 28 1.82 -4.95 -0.96
N GLY A 29 2.11 -5.81 0.02
CA GLY A 29 1.12 -6.29 0.97
C GLY A 29 0.25 -7.40 0.36
N SER A 30 0.89 -8.34 -0.34
CA SER A 30 0.21 -9.33 -1.19
C SER A 30 -0.38 -10.53 -0.45
N PHE A 31 -0.15 -10.65 0.87
CA PHE A 31 -0.66 -11.78 1.65
C PHE A 31 -2.18 -11.88 1.57
N LYS A 32 -2.65 -13.01 1.02
CA LYS A 32 -4.07 -13.21 0.75
C LYS A 32 -4.83 -13.57 2.03
N VAL A 33 -5.53 -12.60 2.60
CA VAL A 33 -6.47 -12.81 3.72
C VAL A 33 -7.90 -13.03 3.19
N ASN A 34 -8.47 -12.03 2.50
CA ASN A 34 -9.88 -12.01 2.04
C ASN A 34 -9.97 -11.61 0.56
N GLY A 35 -9.38 -12.39 -0.35
CA GLY A 35 -9.25 -12.05 -1.77
C GLY A 35 -7.85 -11.54 -2.11
N SER A 36 -7.61 -11.24 -3.38
CA SER A 36 -6.31 -10.79 -3.88
C SER A 36 -6.51 -9.76 -4.98
N GLU A 37 -5.61 -8.79 -5.05
CA GLU A 37 -5.51 -7.84 -6.16
C GLU A 37 -5.18 -8.56 -7.47
N LYS A 38 -4.49 -9.71 -7.39
CA LYS A 38 -4.14 -10.57 -8.53
C LYS A 38 -5.36 -10.94 -9.38
N ASP A 39 -6.54 -11.08 -8.75
CA ASP A 39 -7.79 -11.43 -9.42
C ASP A 39 -8.22 -10.39 -10.49
N PHE A 40 -7.67 -9.18 -10.46
CA PHE A 40 -7.97 -8.10 -11.42
C PHE A 40 -7.04 -8.10 -12.64
N PHE A 41 -5.89 -8.78 -12.56
CA PHE A 41 -4.84 -8.77 -13.56
C PHE A 41 -4.90 -10.00 -14.46
N GLU A 42 -4.89 -9.79 -15.78
CA GLU A 42 -5.01 -10.83 -16.79
C GLU A 42 -3.69 -11.05 -17.52
N SER A 43 -3.19 -12.29 -17.55
CA SER A 43 -1.97 -12.66 -18.28
C SER A 43 -0.75 -11.77 -17.91
N CYS A 44 -0.64 -11.42 -16.62
CA CYS A 44 0.42 -10.59 -16.10
C CYS A 44 1.55 -11.41 -15.45
N ASP A 45 2.79 -10.91 -15.59
CA ASP A 45 3.93 -11.35 -14.79
C ASP A 45 3.79 -10.68 -13.41
N TYR A 46 3.29 -11.44 -12.43
CA TYR A 46 2.84 -10.90 -11.15
C TYR A 46 3.75 -11.37 -10.03
N THR A 47 4.35 -10.41 -9.31
CA THR A 47 5.17 -10.65 -8.12
C THR A 47 4.43 -10.13 -6.89
N GLY A 48 4.14 -11.01 -5.95
CA GLY A 48 3.59 -10.67 -4.63
C GLY A 48 4.69 -10.46 -3.60
N LEU A 49 4.74 -9.29 -2.98
CA LEU A 49 5.68 -8.90 -1.93
C LEU A 49 4.97 -8.72 -0.60
N ASP A 50 5.49 -9.32 0.47
CA ASP A 50 4.98 -9.17 1.84
C ASP A 50 6.09 -9.38 2.87
N LEU A 51 5.84 -9.06 4.14
CA LEU A 51 6.78 -9.23 5.25
C LEU A 51 6.95 -10.68 5.70
N GLY A 52 5.98 -11.54 5.45
CA GLY A 52 6.00 -12.94 5.83
C GLY A 52 5.54 -13.87 4.72
N PRO A 53 5.91 -15.15 4.77
CA PRO A 53 5.50 -16.14 3.79
C PRO A 53 4.00 -16.45 3.92
N GLY A 54 3.35 -16.76 2.79
CA GLY A 54 1.98 -17.23 2.79
C GLY A 54 1.30 -17.13 1.43
N PRO A 55 0.00 -17.42 1.35
CA PRO A 55 -0.74 -17.39 0.10
C PRO A 55 -0.66 -16.02 -0.58
N GLY A 56 -0.22 -16.00 -1.84
CA GLY A 56 -0.08 -14.80 -2.64
C GLY A 56 1.27 -14.09 -2.51
N VAL A 57 2.19 -14.61 -1.68
CA VAL A 57 3.53 -14.03 -1.46
C VAL A 57 4.56 -14.82 -2.24
N ASP A 58 5.22 -14.17 -3.19
CA ASP A 58 6.33 -14.71 -3.98
C ASP A 58 7.69 -14.31 -3.38
N VAL A 59 7.74 -13.11 -2.76
CA VAL A 59 8.96 -12.55 -2.16
C VAL A 59 8.66 -12.06 -0.74
N VAL A 60 9.44 -12.53 0.22
CA VAL A 60 9.38 -12.07 1.62
C VAL A 60 10.43 -11.00 1.83
N CYS A 61 9.99 -9.73 1.85
CA CYS A 61 10.87 -8.58 2.03
C CYS A 61 10.04 -7.33 2.40
N PRO A 62 10.51 -6.47 3.31
CA PRO A 62 9.90 -5.17 3.54
C PRO A 62 9.95 -4.30 2.27
N ALA A 63 8.85 -3.64 1.92
CA ALA A 63 8.73 -2.89 0.67
C ALA A 63 9.73 -1.73 0.53
N ASN A 64 10.10 -1.09 1.65
CA ASN A 64 11.13 -0.06 1.68
C ASN A 64 12.56 -0.59 1.44
N LYS A 65 12.78 -1.91 1.54
CA LYS A 65 14.07 -2.58 1.35
C LYS A 65 14.10 -3.49 0.11
N TYR A 66 12.98 -3.64 -0.58
CA TYR A 66 12.94 -4.48 -1.79
C TYR A 66 13.73 -3.81 -2.91
N ASP A 67 14.80 -4.49 -3.34
CA ASP A 67 15.78 -3.96 -4.30
C ASP A 67 15.56 -4.54 -5.71
N ALA A 68 14.49 -4.11 -6.36
CA ALA A 68 14.34 -4.29 -7.80
C ALA A 68 14.92 -3.08 -8.55
N PRO A 69 15.36 -3.23 -9.82
CA PRO A 69 15.87 -2.12 -10.62
C PRO A 69 14.88 -0.96 -10.76
N ASP A 70 15.40 0.24 -11.01
CA ASP A 70 14.57 1.39 -11.36
C ASP A 70 13.73 1.08 -12.61
N GLY A 71 12.44 1.40 -12.55
CA GLY A 71 11.53 1.14 -13.66
C GLY A 71 11.33 -0.35 -13.97
N ALA A 72 11.44 -1.24 -12.98
CA ALA A 72 11.30 -2.68 -13.20
C ALA A 72 9.86 -3.13 -13.53
N PHE A 73 8.86 -2.38 -13.07
CA PHE A 73 7.45 -2.77 -13.14
C PHE A 73 6.61 -1.81 -13.99
N ASP A 74 5.67 -2.37 -14.73
CA ASP A 74 4.67 -1.61 -15.49
C ASP A 74 3.57 -1.09 -14.57
N VAL A 75 3.20 -1.89 -13.55
CA VAL A 75 2.17 -1.57 -12.55
C VAL A 75 2.67 -1.93 -11.16
N ILE A 76 2.38 -1.06 -10.20
CA ILE A 76 2.50 -1.38 -8.77
C ILE A 76 1.12 -1.20 -8.13
N VAL A 77 0.69 -2.22 -7.38
CA VAL A 77 -0.59 -2.22 -6.66
C VAL A 77 -0.34 -2.48 -5.18
N SER A 78 -1.14 -1.84 -4.31
CA SER A 78 -1.11 -2.09 -2.86
C SER A 78 -2.48 -1.80 -2.28
N CYS A 79 -3.07 -2.73 -1.55
CA CYS A 79 -4.39 -2.54 -0.97
C CYS A 79 -4.38 -2.86 0.52
N GLU A 80 -4.82 -1.90 1.35
CA GLU A 80 -4.94 -2.06 2.81
C GLU A 80 -3.61 -2.51 3.46
N CYS A 81 -2.53 -1.82 3.09
CA CYS A 81 -1.17 -2.17 3.52
C CYS A 81 -0.48 -0.99 4.22
N TRP A 82 -0.65 0.22 3.70
CA TRP A 82 0.12 1.38 4.18
C TRP A 82 -0.18 1.73 5.63
N GLU A 83 -1.41 1.56 6.09
CA GLU A 83 -1.83 1.79 7.47
C GLU A 83 -1.17 0.87 8.49
N HIS A 84 -0.71 -0.30 8.05
CA HIS A 84 0.01 -1.29 8.87
C HIS A 84 1.53 -1.24 8.67
N ASN A 85 2.03 -0.32 7.86
CA ASN A 85 3.45 -0.23 7.53
C ASN A 85 4.09 1.02 8.16
N PRO A 86 4.92 0.89 9.22
CA PRO A 86 5.60 2.02 9.85
C PRO A 86 6.55 2.76 8.90
N TYR A 87 6.99 2.09 7.81
CA TYR A 87 7.85 2.63 6.76
C TYR A 87 7.08 2.92 5.46
N TYR A 88 5.78 3.26 5.55
CA TYR A 88 4.95 3.48 4.35
C TYR A 88 5.51 4.60 3.46
N LYS A 89 6.12 5.64 4.03
CA LYS A 89 6.71 6.75 3.28
C LYS A 89 7.85 6.28 2.39
N GLU A 90 8.81 5.58 2.97
CA GLU A 90 9.95 5.01 2.25
C GLU A 90 9.50 3.93 1.26
N SER A 91 8.50 3.15 1.62
CA SER A 91 7.91 2.13 0.74
C SER A 91 7.26 2.74 -0.50
N ILE A 92 6.52 3.85 -0.35
CA ILE A 92 5.91 4.58 -1.46
C ILE A 92 6.99 5.20 -2.36
N ILE A 93 8.03 5.81 -1.79
CA ILE A 93 9.15 6.36 -2.55
C ILE A 93 9.84 5.24 -3.35
N ASN A 94 10.10 4.09 -2.71
CA ASN A 94 10.70 2.94 -3.37
C ASN A 94 9.80 2.35 -4.47
N ALA A 95 8.49 2.28 -4.25
CA ALA A 95 7.53 1.88 -5.26
C ALA A 95 7.58 2.80 -6.48
N ILE A 96 7.59 4.12 -6.27
CA ILE A 96 7.71 5.09 -7.37
C ILE A 96 9.03 4.91 -8.12
N ARG A 97 10.15 4.63 -7.44
CA ARG A 97 11.44 4.34 -8.08
C ARG A 97 11.35 3.13 -9.00
N MET A 98 10.78 2.02 -8.50
CA MET A 98 10.65 0.77 -9.24
C MET A 98 9.62 0.80 -10.37
N LEU A 99 8.72 1.78 -10.39
CA LEU A 99 7.74 1.95 -11.44
C LEU A 99 8.37 2.56 -12.69
N LYS A 100 8.03 2.05 -13.89
CA LYS A 100 8.46 2.62 -15.18
C LYS A 100 7.90 4.03 -15.40
N SER A 101 8.57 4.85 -16.21
CA SER A 101 7.93 6.02 -16.80
C SER A 101 6.72 5.57 -17.63
N GLY A 102 5.58 6.26 -17.49
CA GLY A 102 4.29 5.82 -18.03
C GLY A 102 3.62 4.67 -17.26
N GLY A 103 4.28 4.11 -16.24
CA GLY A 103 3.76 3.04 -15.40
C GLY A 103 2.61 3.50 -14.49
N PHE A 104 1.83 2.55 -14.01
CA PHE A 104 0.61 2.79 -13.26
C PHE A 104 0.76 2.39 -11.79
N PHE A 105 0.55 3.34 -10.88
CA PHE A 105 0.53 3.10 -9.45
C PHE A 105 -0.89 3.21 -8.92
N VAL A 106 -1.39 2.16 -8.27
CA VAL A 106 -2.75 2.12 -7.72
C VAL A 106 -2.74 1.52 -6.32
N TRP A 107 -3.42 2.19 -5.37
CA TRP A 107 -3.48 1.68 -4.01
C TRP A 107 -4.71 2.17 -3.23
N SER A 108 -4.99 1.48 -2.13
CA SER A 108 -5.93 1.88 -1.09
C SER A 108 -5.32 1.74 0.30
N CYS A 109 -5.78 2.53 1.24
CA CYS A 109 -5.45 2.38 2.65
C CYS A 109 -6.54 2.97 3.55
N ALA A 110 -6.55 2.58 4.81
CA ALA A 110 -7.36 3.22 5.82
C ALA A 110 -6.93 4.66 6.03
N SER A 111 -7.90 5.56 6.16
CA SER A 111 -7.69 6.99 6.29
C SER A 111 -8.44 7.59 7.49
N THR A 112 -8.40 8.91 7.60
CA THR A 112 -8.96 9.67 8.72
C THR A 112 -10.38 9.23 9.06
N GLY A 113 -10.60 8.88 10.32
CA GLY A 113 -11.89 8.39 10.81
C GLY A 113 -12.06 6.88 10.82
N ARG A 114 -11.16 6.12 10.18
CA ARG A 114 -11.21 4.66 10.22
C ARG A 114 -10.88 4.16 11.63
N PRO A 115 -11.71 3.29 12.23
CA PRO A 115 -11.34 2.62 13.49
C PRO A 115 -10.07 1.78 13.33
N VAL A 116 -9.26 1.73 14.37
CA VAL A 116 -8.09 0.85 14.43
C VAL A 116 -8.50 -0.59 14.22
N HIS A 117 -7.72 -1.31 13.45
CA HIS A 117 -7.94 -2.73 13.19
C HIS A 117 -6.62 -3.43 12.86
N GLY A 118 -6.62 -4.76 12.93
CA GLY A 118 -5.43 -5.56 12.64
C GLY A 118 -4.32 -5.46 13.69
N THR A 119 -4.63 -4.93 14.88
CA THR A 119 -3.74 -4.83 16.03
C THR A 119 -4.25 -5.66 17.20
N THR A 120 -3.40 -6.01 18.18
CA THR A 120 -3.77 -6.81 19.35
C THR A 120 -4.65 -6.06 20.33
N THR A 121 -4.53 -4.73 20.40
CA THR A 121 -5.34 -3.87 21.27
C THR A 121 -5.99 -2.76 20.47
N GLN A 122 -7.28 -2.89 20.20
CA GLN A 122 -8.02 -1.94 19.37
C GLN A 122 -8.48 -0.68 20.10
N ASP A 123 -8.47 -0.67 21.45
CA ASP A 123 -9.25 0.29 22.23
C ASP A 123 -8.45 1.51 22.76
N SER A 124 -7.15 1.62 22.53
CA SER A 124 -6.32 2.61 23.24
C SER A 124 -5.38 3.44 22.37
N ILE A 125 -5.66 3.62 21.07
CA ILE A 125 -4.66 4.21 20.17
C ILE A 125 -5.07 5.62 19.76
N ASP A 126 -4.16 6.56 19.93
CA ASP A 126 -4.21 7.85 19.25
C ASP A 126 -3.64 7.72 17.83
N ILE A 127 -4.51 7.39 16.88
CA ILE A 127 -4.15 7.22 15.48
C ILE A 127 -3.59 8.52 14.88
N LYS A 128 -4.02 9.67 15.39
CA LYS A 128 -3.53 10.98 14.91
C LYS A 128 -2.08 11.20 15.28
N ALA A 129 -1.66 10.68 16.42
CA ALA A 129 -0.28 10.75 16.87
C ALA A 129 0.65 9.72 16.19
N GLY A 130 0.08 8.75 15.43
CA GLY A 130 0.87 7.71 14.79
C GLY A 130 1.53 6.76 15.77
N VAL A 131 0.79 6.37 16.83
CA VAL A 131 1.23 5.39 17.84
C VAL A 131 0.79 3.98 17.48
N THR A 132 1.56 3.00 17.93
CA THR A 132 1.21 1.57 17.85
C THR A 132 0.17 1.19 18.90
N ALA A 133 -0.34 -0.04 18.82
CA ALA A 133 -1.26 -0.60 19.80
C ALA A 133 -0.69 -0.59 21.24
N GLN A 134 0.62 -0.69 21.42
CA GLN A 134 1.33 -0.59 22.73
C GLN A 134 1.70 0.84 23.10
N GLY A 135 1.29 1.86 22.34
CA GLY A 135 1.63 3.25 22.60
C GLY A 135 3.02 3.65 22.11
N ASN A 136 3.73 2.80 21.37
CA ASN A 136 5.02 3.15 20.77
C ASN A 136 4.83 4.15 19.62
N THR A 137 5.75 5.06 19.45
CA THR A 137 5.77 6.01 18.34
C THR A 137 6.36 5.37 17.08
N VAL A 138 6.17 6.02 15.92
CA VAL A 138 6.80 5.58 14.67
C VAL A 138 8.34 5.54 14.81
N SER A 139 8.94 6.47 15.56
CA SER A 139 10.38 6.48 15.82
C SER A 139 10.86 5.28 16.64
N ASP A 140 10.03 4.79 17.55
CA ASP A 140 10.35 3.59 18.33
C ASP A 140 10.41 2.37 17.42
N TRP A 141 9.45 2.23 16.52
CA TRP A 141 9.45 1.15 15.52
C TRP A 141 10.64 1.22 14.56
N ILE A 142 11.02 2.41 14.12
CA ILE A 142 12.20 2.59 13.25
C ILE A 142 13.49 2.13 13.94
N SER A 143 13.58 2.29 15.25
CA SER A 143 14.73 1.87 16.05
C SER A 143 14.72 0.39 16.45
N MET A 144 13.61 -0.32 16.30
CA MET A 144 13.50 -1.74 16.66
C MET A 144 14.23 -2.63 15.66
N PRO A 145 15.22 -3.44 16.06
CA PRO A 145 15.81 -4.44 15.18
C PRO A 145 14.85 -5.62 15.00
N ASN A 146 14.83 -6.18 13.80
CA ASN A 146 14.12 -7.43 13.49
C ASN A 146 12.60 -7.42 13.69
N VAL A 147 11.93 -6.32 13.34
CA VAL A 147 10.46 -6.28 13.32
C VAL A 147 9.94 -7.32 12.33
N THR A 148 9.13 -8.24 12.81
CA THR A 148 8.52 -9.31 12.01
C THR A 148 7.19 -8.85 11.41
N ARG A 149 6.66 -9.61 10.45
CA ARG A 149 5.30 -9.39 9.92
C ARG A 149 4.26 -9.38 11.05
N GLN A 150 4.37 -10.34 11.97
CA GLN A 150 3.46 -10.46 13.12
C GLN A 150 3.46 -9.19 13.98
N ASP A 151 4.64 -8.62 14.22
CA ASP A 151 4.77 -7.37 14.98
C ASP A 151 4.13 -6.21 14.23
N TRP A 152 4.34 -6.10 12.93
CA TRP A 152 3.74 -5.04 12.12
C TRP A 152 2.22 -5.16 12.06
N ASP A 153 1.68 -6.33 11.77
CA ASP A 153 0.24 -6.54 11.65
C ASP A 153 -0.49 -6.35 12.97
N ASN A 154 0.14 -6.67 14.11
CA ASN A 154 -0.51 -6.66 15.41
C ASN A 154 -0.28 -5.37 16.20
N GLU A 155 0.78 -4.64 15.88
CA GLU A 155 1.30 -3.60 16.77
C GLU A 155 1.31 -2.21 16.15
N TYR A 156 1.39 -2.08 14.82
CA TYR A 156 1.40 -0.79 14.15
C TYR A 156 0.12 -0.56 13.35
N TYR A 157 -0.47 0.61 13.58
CA TYR A 157 -1.58 1.11 12.78
C TYR A 157 -1.58 2.64 12.73
N ARG A 158 -1.83 3.21 11.55
CA ARG A 158 -1.98 4.64 11.37
C ARG A 158 -2.94 4.94 10.22
N ASN A 159 -3.94 5.79 10.46
CA ASN A 159 -4.73 6.38 9.37
C ASN A 159 -3.86 7.31 8.52
N ILE A 160 -3.83 7.06 7.22
CA ILE A 160 -3.03 7.81 6.25
C ILE A 160 -3.93 8.76 5.48
N ASN A 161 -3.48 9.99 5.29
CA ASN A 161 -4.20 11.01 4.52
C ASN A 161 -3.31 11.58 3.41
N THR A 162 -3.90 12.45 2.57
CA THR A 162 -3.19 13.05 1.43
C THR A 162 -2.00 13.92 1.84
N PHE A 163 -2.03 14.55 3.03
CA PHE A 163 -0.89 15.35 3.52
C PHE A 163 0.29 14.47 3.90
N ASP A 164 0.04 13.28 4.44
CA ASP A 164 1.10 12.30 4.71
C ASP A 164 1.85 11.94 3.44
N ILE A 165 1.12 11.72 2.33
CA ILE A 165 1.72 11.39 1.03
C ILE A 165 2.42 12.61 0.43
N ALA A 166 1.79 13.77 0.42
CA ALA A 166 2.36 15.01 -0.12
C ALA A 166 3.60 15.49 0.65
N SER A 167 3.76 15.06 1.91
CA SER A 167 4.96 15.40 2.71
C SER A 167 6.24 14.73 2.19
N VAL A 168 6.12 13.68 1.37
CA VAL A 168 7.27 12.89 0.89
C VAL A 168 7.29 12.70 -0.63
N VAL A 169 6.18 12.91 -1.30
CA VAL A 169 6.05 12.76 -2.76
C VAL A 169 5.59 14.09 -3.36
N ASP A 170 6.43 14.69 -4.18
CA ASP A 170 6.02 15.77 -5.07
C ASP A 170 5.17 15.17 -6.20
N MET A 171 3.85 15.32 -6.09
CA MET A 171 2.88 14.68 -6.97
C MET A 171 3.03 15.15 -8.41
N GLU A 172 3.22 16.46 -8.63
CA GLU A 172 3.35 17.06 -9.97
C GLU A 172 4.66 16.66 -10.66
N LYS A 173 5.73 16.46 -9.86
CA LYS A 173 7.02 16.00 -10.39
C LYS A 173 6.99 14.52 -10.75
N ASN A 174 6.30 13.69 -9.96
CA ASN A 174 6.33 12.24 -10.12
C ASN A 174 5.23 11.70 -11.05
N PHE A 175 4.08 12.36 -11.14
CA PHE A 175 2.93 11.85 -11.90
C PHE A 175 2.47 12.85 -12.97
N SER A 176 2.21 12.34 -14.17
CA SER A 176 1.61 13.11 -15.28
C SER A 176 0.10 13.27 -15.12
N ARG A 177 -0.53 12.30 -14.50
CA ARG A 177 -1.94 12.28 -14.09
C ARG A 177 -2.04 11.49 -12.80
N TYR A 178 -2.86 11.96 -11.88
CA TYR A 178 -3.16 11.23 -10.64
C TYR A 178 -4.52 11.64 -10.07
N MET A 179 -5.02 10.83 -9.16
CA MET A 179 -6.27 11.08 -8.43
C MET A 179 -6.14 10.55 -7.01
N PHE A 180 -6.63 11.33 -6.07
CA PHE A 180 -7.01 10.86 -4.75
C PHE A 180 -8.54 10.87 -4.64
N GLU A 181 -9.13 9.81 -4.11
CA GLU A 181 -10.55 9.71 -3.80
C GLU A 181 -10.70 9.27 -2.35
N TYR A 182 -11.47 10.01 -1.57
CA TYR A 182 -11.74 9.68 -0.18
C TYR A 182 -13.16 9.13 -0.04
N ASP A 183 -13.29 7.94 0.53
CA ASP A 183 -14.59 7.34 0.86
C ASP A 183 -14.98 7.75 2.29
N ASN A 184 -15.82 8.78 2.40
CA ASN A 184 -16.30 9.31 3.68
C ASN A 184 -17.08 8.28 4.52
N LYS A 185 -17.70 7.29 3.88
CA LYS A 185 -18.51 6.28 4.57
C LYS A 185 -17.66 5.20 5.22
N HIS A 186 -16.59 4.81 4.55
CA HIS A 186 -15.73 3.71 4.99
C HIS A 186 -14.37 4.19 5.50
N CYS A 187 -14.10 5.49 5.37
CA CYS A 187 -12.86 6.14 5.79
C CYS A 187 -11.62 5.53 5.10
N ASP A 188 -11.74 5.26 3.80
CA ASP A 188 -10.66 4.75 2.97
C ASP A 188 -10.15 5.86 2.03
N LEU A 189 -8.85 5.88 1.80
CA LEU A 189 -8.20 6.70 0.80
C LEU A 189 -7.78 5.84 -0.38
N TYR A 190 -8.19 6.22 -1.57
CA TYR A 190 -7.86 5.58 -2.83
C TYR A 190 -6.96 6.49 -3.66
N PHE A 191 -6.04 5.87 -4.38
CA PHE A 191 -5.12 6.56 -5.26
C PHE A 191 -4.89 5.77 -6.56
N TRP A 192 -4.78 6.49 -7.65
CA TRP A 192 -4.07 6.03 -8.83
C TRP A 192 -3.24 7.16 -9.43
N GLY A 193 -2.10 6.81 -10.06
CA GLY A 193 -1.22 7.75 -10.74
C GLY A 193 -0.47 7.12 -11.91
N ILE A 194 -0.21 7.92 -12.95
CA ILE A 194 0.63 7.55 -14.11
C ILE A 194 1.97 8.28 -13.95
N LYS A 195 3.04 7.52 -13.74
CA LYS A 195 4.39 8.08 -13.53
C LYS A 195 4.86 8.86 -14.77
N ARG A 196 5.55 9.98 -14.58
CA ARG A 196 6.24 10.74 -15.62
C ARG A 196 7.41 9.98 -16.22
#